data_0489ae261991fd2dfc8ddf8e6b068333
#
_entry.id   0489ae261991fd2dfc8ddf8e6b068333
#
_cell.length_a   1.000
_cell.length_b   1.000
_cell.length_c   1.000
_cell.angle_alpha   90.00
_cell.angle_beta   90.00
_cell.angle_gamma   90.00
#
_symmetry.space_group_name_H-M   'P 1'
#
loop_
_entity.id
_entity.type
_entity.pdbx_description
1 polymer ?
#
loop_
_entity_poly.entity_id
_entity_poly.type
_entity_poly.pdbx_seq_one_letter_code
_entity_poly.pdbx_strand_id
1 'polypeptide(L)'
;GNTVYAAGFMLGVHTKAQQAKNANAGDSSEKFYEDMMKVSQGKGDKALTRYVAEHADDMMNWMMDYVGVKFAAGMKLVYPMLERAHLPLGEAKPGGKQLANVLMAKARKLGVKIQFNTKVVELLTDENTGAVTGVRARSKKGTELIKGKLGVVLATGGYSANQGLVTQYCGSAAAGMPIRGSRIIAGENIVLTQKVFAKFVNVDQYH
;
A
#
# COMPACT_ATOMS: atom_id res chain seq x y z
N GLY A 1 -5.41 7.69 -5.66
CA GLY A 1 -5.62 6.49 -4.85
C GLY A 1 -5.86 6.83 -3.39
N ASN A 2 -6.09 5.82 -2.56
CA ASN A 2 -6.44 5.99 -1.13
C ASN A 2 -5.33 6.64 -0.30
N THR A 3 -4.07 6.49 -0.68
CA THR A 3 -2.93 7.10 0.03
C THR A 3 -3.13 8.60 0.27
N VAL A 4 -3.69 9.32 -0.70
CA VAL A 4 -3.89 10.79 -0.59
C VAL A 4 -4.95 11.15 0.46
N TYR A 5 -5.91 10.27 0.71
CA TYR A 5 -7.00 10.47 1.68
C TYR A 5 -6.66 9.92 3.06
N ALA A 6 -5.65 9.06 3.16
CA ALA A 6 -5.25 8.46 4.41
C ALA A 6 -4.63 9.49 5.37
N ALA A 7 -4.74 9.24 6.67
CA ALA A 7 -3.94 9.97 7.67
C ALA A 7 -2.43 9.82 7.41
N GLY A 8 -2.04 8.72 6.75
CA GLY A 8 -0.69 8.51 6.23
C GLY A 8 0.30 8.06 7.29
N PHE A 9 -0.16 7.62 8.44
CA PHE A 9 0.72 7.04 9.43
C PHE A 9 1.43 5.81 8.90
N MET A 10 2.74 5.77 9.10
CA MET A 10 3.58 4.61 8.83
C MET A 10 4.14 4.10 10.14
N LEU A 11 4.23 2.79 10.30
CA LEU A 11 4.70 2.18 11.53
C LEU A 11 6.16 1.73 11.39
N GLY A 12 6.95 1.99 12.42
CA GLY A 12 8.34 1.56 12.48
C GLY A 12 8.80 1.41 13.91
N VAL A 13 9.83 0.60 14.11
CA VAL A 13 10.46 0.32 15.41
C VAL A 13 11.92 0.71 15.30
N HIS A 14 12.46 1.42 16.30
CA HIS A 14 13.86 1.85 16.35
C HIS A 14 14.33 2.68 15.13
N THR A 15 13.42 3.37 14.48
CA THR A 15 13.78 4.27 13.39
C THR A 15 14.66 5.42 13.85
N LYS A 16 15.45 6.00 12.95
CA LYS A 16 16.27 7.20 13.23
C LYS A 16 15.46 8.34 13.85
N ALA A 17 14.21 8.52 13.38
CA ALA A 17 13.33 9.56 13.91
C ALA A 17 12.85 9.27 15.35
N GLN A 18 12.67 8.01 15.73
CA GLN A 18 12.38 7.62 17.12
C GLN A 18 13.61 7.76 18.00
N GLN A 19 14.77 7.30 17.55
CA GLN A 19 16.03 7.41 18.28
C GLN A 19 16.39 8.87 18.59
N ALA A 20 16.20 9.78 17.64
CA ALA A 20 16.45 11.21 17.83
C ALA A 20 15.58 11.84 18.94
N LYS A 21 14.46 11.22 19.29
CA LYS A 21 13.55 11.67 20.36
C LYS A 21 13.60 10.80 21.61
N ASN A 22 14.44 9.78 21.63
CA ASN A 22 14.44 8.73 22.65
C ASN A 22 13.03 8.12 22.85
N ALA A 23 12.26 8.02 21.75
CA ALA A 23 10.91 7.50 21.77
C ALA A 23 10.94 5.99 21.68
N ASN A 24 10.11 5.32 22.46
CA ASN A 24 9.83 3.89 22.37
C ASN A 24 11.08 2.97 22.58
N ALA A 25 12.00 3.37 23.47
CA ALA A 25 13.26 2.65 23.72
C ALA A 25 13.08 1.18 24.17
N GLY A 26 11.94 0.85 24.78
CA GLY A 26 11.60 -0.50 25.23
C GLY A 26 10.88 -1.36 24.21
N ASP A 27 10.74 -0.91 22.96
CA ASP A 27 10.08 -1.66 21.89
C ASP A 27 11.05 -2.65 21.20
N SER A 28 10.51 -3.51 20.34
CA SER A 28 11.29 -4.42 19.51
C SER A 28 10.48 -4.91 18.32
N SER A 29 11.16 -5.44 17.30
CA SER A 29 10.49 -6.10 16.16
C SER A 29 9.64 -7.28 16.62
N GLU A 30 10.06 -8.02 17.66
CA GLU A 30 9.27 -9.12 18.23
C GLU A 30 7.95 -8.60 18.82
N LYS A 31 7.99 -7.57 19.68
CA LYS A 31 6.77 -6.96 20.22
C LYS A 31 5.88 -6.40 19.10
N PHE A 32 6.46 -5.85 18.04
CA PHE A 32 5.70 -5.36 16.90
C PHE A 32 5.01 -6.51 16.16
N TYR A 33 5.70 -7.62 15.96
CA TYR A 33 5.12 -8.83 15.39
C TYR A 33 3.95 -9.37 16.24
N GLU A 34 4.16 -9.49 17.56
CA GLU A 34 3.14 -9.97 18.50
C GLU A 34 1.89 -9.07 18.48
N ASP A 35 2.07 -7.75 18.48
CA ASP A 35 0.98 -6.78 18.40
C ASP A 35 0.21 -6.89 17.08
N MET A 36 0.89 -7.03 15.94
CA MET A 36 0.23 -7.23 14.64
C MET A 36 -0.57 -8.54 14.62
N MET A 37 -0.02 -9.62 15.14
CA MET A 37 -0.71 -10.91 15.23
C MET A 37 -1.93 -10.84 16.15
N LYS A 38 -1.82 -10.09 17.26
CA LYS A 38 -2.95 -9.86 18.19
C LYS A 38 -4.06 -9.04 17.52
N VAL A 39 -3.72 -7.95 16.82
CA VAL A 39 -4.69 -7.10 16.11
C VAL A 39 -5.39 -7.86 15.00
N SER A 40 -4.66 -8.68 14.25
CA SER A 40 -5.22 -9.53 13.19
C SER A 40 -5.96 -10.76 13.72
N GLN A 41 -6.04 -10.94 15.04
CA GLN A 41 -6.66 -12.13 15.67
C GLN A 41 -6.06 -13.46 15.15
N GLY A 42 -4.77 -13.44 14.84
CA GLY A 42 -4.04 -14.58 14.29
C GLY A 42 -4.30 -14.89 12.82
N LYS A 43 -5.11 -14.08 12.12
CA LYS A 43 -5.43 -14.28 10.69
C LYS A 43 -4.31 -13.82 9.74
N GLY A 44 -3.37 -13.01 10.21
CA GLY A 44 -2.22 -12.57 9.42
C GLY A 44 -1.31 -13.72 9.02
N ASP A 45 -0.75 -13.69 7.83
CA ASP A 45 0.34 -14.59 7.44
C ASP A 45 1.54 -14.37 8.36
N LYS A 46 1.95 -15.40 9.09
CA LYS A 46 2.98 -15.31 10.12
C LYS A 46 4.34 -14.90 9.56
N ALA A 47 4.73 -15.46 8.41
CA ALA A 47 6.02 -15.20 7.80
C ALA A 47 6.07 -13.77 7.26
N LEU A 48 5.02 -13.32 6.56
CA LEU A 48 4.92 -11.97 6.03
C LEU A 48 4.84 -10.92 7.15
N THR A 49 4.06 -11.20 8.21
CA THR A 49 3.94 -10.31 9.36
C THR A 49 5.27 -10.14 10.07
N ARG A 50 6.02 -11.24 10.26
CA ARG A 50 7.37 -11.20 10.84
C ARG A 50 8.33 -10.41 9.97
N TYR A 51 8.34 -10.66 8.67
CA TYR A 51 9.17 -9.93 7.73
C TYR A 51 8.91 -8.40 7.80
N VAL A 52 7.64 -8.00 7.84
CA VAL A 52 7.27 -6.58 7.99
C VAL A 52 7.77 -6.01 9.31
N ALA A 53 7.64 -6.74 10.41
CA ALA A 53 8.11 -6.27 11.72
C ALA A 53 9.64 -6.09 11.78
N GLU A 54 10.38 -6.98 11.15
CA GLU A 54 11.85 -6.99 11.15
C GLU A 54 12.46 -5.94 10.22
N HIS A 55 11.74 -5.53 9.15
CA HIS A 55 12.23 -4.60 8.13
C HIS A 55 11.53 -3.24 8.13
N ALA A 56 10.66 -2.98 9.12
CA ALA A 56 9.92 -1.72 9.16
C ALA A 56 10.81 -0.49 9.37
N ASP A 57 11.88 -0.62 10.15
CA ASP A 57 12.87 0.43 10.38
C ASP A 57 13.71 0.71 9.11
N ASP A 58 14.15 -0.31 8.41
CA ASP A 58 14.87 -0.18 7.14
C ASP A 58 14.03 0.59 6.12
N MET A 59 12.77 0.21 5.96
CA MET A 59 11.83 0.89 5.08
C MET A 59 11.64 2.36 5.49
N MET A 60 11.45 2.63 6.78
CA MET A 60 11.28 3.99 7.29
C MET A 60 12.54 4.84 7.11
N ASN A 61 13.72 4.26 7.38
CA ASN A 61 15.00 4.93 7.17
C ASN A 61 15.25 5.21 5.69
N TRP A 62 14.93 4.27 4.80
CA TRP A 62 14.97 4.47 3.35
C TRP A 62 14.03 5.61 2.90
N MET A 63 12.83 5.68 3.45
CA MET A 63 11.89 6.79 3.18
C MET A 63 12.45 8.14 3.60
N MET A 64 13.16 8.22 4.71
CA MET A 64 13.79 9.45 5.19
C MET A 64 15.06 9.81 4.38
N ASP A 65 15.98 8.88 4.24
CA ASP A 65 17.31 9.14 3.70
C ASP A 65 17.32 9.22 2.18
N TYR A 66 16.63 8.28 1.52
CA TYR A 66 16.65 8.19 0.06
C TYR A 66 15.48 8.93 -0.60
N VAL A 67 14.28 8.76 -0.09
CA VAL A 67 13.09 9.42 -0.68
C VAL A 67 13.02 10.88 -0.26
N GLY A 68 13.41 11.20 0.98
CA GLY A 68 13.41 12.55 1.53
C GLY A 68 12.10 12.90 2.25
N VAL A 69 11.37 11.91 2.76
CA VAL A 69 10.17 12.15 3.58
C VAL A 69 10.58 12.60 4.97
N LYS A 70 10.03 13.70 5.44
CA LYS A 70 10.16 14.14 6.83
C LYS A 70 9.02 13.57 7.66
N PHE A 71 9.32 13.03 8.84
CA PHE A 71 8.33 12.45 9.73
C PHE A 71 8.34 13.09 11.12
N ALA A 72 7.16 13.27 11.71
CA ALA A 72 7.02 13.31 13.15
C ALA A 72 6.90 11.87 13.66
N ALA A 73 7.78 11.47 14.57
CA ALA A 73 7.84 10.11 15.12
C ALA A 73 7.34 10.04 16.55
N GLY A 74 7.10 8.84 17.06
CA GLY A 74 6.76 8.57 18.44
C GLY A 74 5.30 8.88 18.78
N MET A 75 4.39 8.72 17.84
CA MET A 75 2.96 8.91 18.06
C MET A 75 2.29 7.57 18.40
N LYS A 76 1.47 7.57 19.44
CA LYS A 76 0.55 6.48 19.76
C LYS A 76 -0.66 6.55 18.83
N LEU A 77 -1.03 5.42 18.24
CA LEU A 77 -2.29 5.29 17.52
C LEU A 77 -3.33 4.57 18.39
N VAL A 78 -3.67 3.35 18.05
CA VAL A 78 -4.66 2.54 18.75
C VAL A 78 -3.95 1.42 19.50
N TYR A 79 -4.39 1.15 20.73
CA TYR A 79 -3.93 -0.02 21.46
C TYR A 79 -4.12 -1.31 20.60
N PRO A 80 -3.16 -2.25 20.59
CA PRO A 80 -1.96 -2.33 21.41
C PRO A 80 -0.73 -1.59 20.84
N MET A 81 -0.89 -0.80 19.80
CA MET A 81 0.21 -0.12 19.11
C MET A 81 0.91 0.87 20.06
N LEU A 82 2.21 0.66 20.26
CA LEU A 82 3.10 1.57 20.99
C LEU A 82 3.38 2.84 20.17
N GLU A 83 4.35 3.63 20.58
CA GLU A 83 4.75 4.88 19.90
C GLU A 83 5.48 4.63 18.57
N ARG A 84 4.88 3.82 17.69
CA ARG A 84 5.45 3.38 16.41
C ARG A 84 5.05 4.23 15.23
N ALA A 85 4.04 5.09 15.40
CA ALA A 85 3.50 5.84 14.28
C ALA A 85 4.38 7.03 13.91
N HIS A 86 4.57 7.18 12.61
CA HIS A 86 5.29 8.27 11.97
C HIS A 86 4.35 9.01 11.04
N LEU A 87 4.16 10.31 11.27
CA LEU A 87 3.31 11.16 10.46
C LEU A 87 4.14 11.90 9.41
N PRO A 88 3.89 11.74 8.10
CA PRO A 88 4.57 12.51 7.08
C PRO A 88 4.31 14.02 7.23
N LEU A 89 5.39 14.80 7.31
CA LEU A 89 5.36 16.26 7.46
C LEU A 89 5.70 16.96 6.14
N GLY A 90 5.22 18.20 5.97
CA GLY A 90 5.55 19.06 4.85
C GLY A 90 4.78 20.38 4.90
N GLU A 91 4.95 21.20 3.87
CA GLU A 91 4.28 22.51 3.74
C GLU A 91 2.76 22.40 3.62
N ALA A 92 2.28 21.30 3.00
CA ALA A 92 0.87 21.00 2.93
C ALA A 92 0.39 20.33 4.23
N LYS A 93 -0.93 20.12 4.35
CA LYS A 93 -1.52 19.37 5.47
C LYS A 93 -0.79 18.02 5.64
N PRO A 94 -0.34 17.68 6.86
CA PRO A 94 0.35 16.42 7.14
C PRO A 94 -0.47 15.20 6.69
N GLY A 95 0.22 14.07 6.47
CA GLY A 95 -0.44 12.80 6.17
C GLY A 95 -0.20 12.28 4.77
N GLY A 96 -1.11 11.42 4.29
CA GLY A 96 -0.96 10.65 3.06
C GLY A 96 -0.80 11.50 1.80
N LYS A 97 -1.40 12.68 1.74
CA LYS A 97 -1.20 13.62 0.62
C LYS A 97 0.25 14.06 0.53
N GLN A 98 0.86 14.39 1.66
CA GLN A 98 2.27 14.79 1.70
C GLN A 98 3.20 13.66 1.30
N LEU A 99 2.94 12.45 1.83
CA LEU A 99 3.65 11.25 1.44
C LEU A 99 3.61 11.02 -0.09
N ALA A 100 2.42 11.07 -0.67
CA ALA A 100 2.23 10.90 -2.11
C ALA A 100 2.97 11.95 -2.93
N ASN A 101 2.98 13.21 -2.49
CA ASN A 101 3.67 14.30 -3.18
C ASN A 101 5.19 14.07 -3.21
N VAL A 102 5.80 13.69 -2.08
CA VAL A 102 7.25 13.46 -1.99
C VAL A 102 7.64 12.24 -2.83
N LEU A 103 6.89 11.14 -2.75
CA LEU A 103 7.12 9.94 -3.57
C LEU A 103 7.00 10.25 -5.08
N MET A 104 5.99 11.02 -5.48
CA MET A 104 5.79 11.42 -6.88
C MET A 104 6.93 12.29 -7.39
N ALA A 105 7.37 13.26 -6.58
CA ALA A 105 8.49 14.12 -6.92
C ALA A 105 9.79 13.31 -7.07
N LYS A 106 10.04 12.37 -6.16
CA LYS A 106 11.20 11.47 -6.24
C LYS A 106 11.16 10.59 -7.48
N ALA A 107 10.02 9.98 -7.79
CA ALA A 107 9.85 9.15 -8.98
C ALA A 107 10.15 9.94 -10.26
N ARG A 108 9.63 11.16 -10.38
CA ARG A 108 9.92 12.04 -11.51
C ARG A 108 11.40 12.38 -11.61
N LYS A 109 12.05 12.69 -10.49
CA LYS A 109 13.50 12.99 -10.46
C LYS A 109 14.34 11.79 -10.93
N LEU A 110 13.86 10.57 -10.69
CA LEU A 110 14.49 9.33 -11.15
C LEU A 110 14.14 8.96 -12.60
N GLY A 111 13.41 9.80 -13.32
CA GLY A 111 13.05 9.55 -14.72
C GLY A 111 11.93 8.53 -14.91
N VAL A 112 11.18 8.19 -13.87
CA VAL A 112 10.02 7.28 -14.00
C VAL A 112 8.98 7.91 -14.90
N LYS A 113 8.59 7.22 -15.96
CA LYS A 113 7.50 7.63 -16.85
C LYS A 113 6.16 7.37 -16.18
N ILE A 114 5.39 8.44 -15.93
CA ILE A 114 4.08 8.36 -15.26
C ILE A 114 3.00 8.74 -16.27
N GLN A 115 2.11 7.81 -16.56
CA GLN A 115 0.97 8.05 -17.45
C GLN A 115 -0.31 8.15 -16.61
N PHE A 116 -0.98 9.31 -16.70
CA PHE A 116 -2.29 9.53 -16.10
C PHE A 116 -3.41 9.25 -17.11
N ASN A 117 -4.62 9.04 -16.60
CA ASN A 117 -5.81 8.78 -17.43
C ASN A 117 -5.60 7.58 -18.38
N THR A 118 -4.82 6.62 -17.94
CA THR A 118 -4.46 5.43 -18.68
C THR A 118 -4.83 4.21 -17.84
N LYS A 119 -5.85 3.46 -18.26
CA LYS A 119 -6.35 2.29 -17.54
C LYS A 119 -5.70 1.03 -18.07
N VAL A 120 -5.06 0.26 -17.20
CA VAL A 120 -4.66 -1.12 -17.52
C VAL A 120 -5.91 -1.98 -17.58
N VAL A 121 -6.08 -2.70 -18.68
CA VAL A 121 -7.26 -3.53 -18.95
C VAL A 121 -6.95 -5.01 -19.07
N GLU A 122 -5.67 -5.37 -19.20
CA GLU A 122 -5.24 -6.76 -19.34
C GLU A 122 -3.77 -6.92 -18.95
N LEU A 123 -3.44 -8.07 -18.36
CA LEU A 123 -2.07 -8.56 -18.26
C LEU A 123 -1.71 -9.34 -19.52
N LEU A 124 -0.57 -9.04 -20.12
CA LEU A 124 -0.04 -9.79 -21.25
C LEU A 124 0.80 -10.94 -20.72
N THR A 125 0.56 -12.13 -21.25
CA THR A 125 1.29 -13.34 -20.85
C THR A 125 2.01 -13.93 -22.06
N ASP A 126 3.12 -14.59 -21.79
CA ASP A 126 3.79 -15.46 -22.74
C ASP A 126 2.98 -16.76 -22.87
N GLU A 127 2.67 -17.18 -24.09
CA GLU A 127 1.79 -18.33 -24.36
C GLU A 127 2.42 -19.67 -23.94
N ASN A 128 3.74 -19.76 -23.95
CA ASN A 128 4.45 -21.00 -23.64
C ASN A 128 4.70 -21.18 -22.13
N THR A 129 4.99 -20.07 -21.45
CA THR A 129 5.42 -20.09 -20.03
C THR A 129 4.34 -19.60 -19.07
N GLY A 130 3.32 -18.89 -19.55
CA GLY A 130 2.32 -18.20 -18.74
C GLY A 130 2.86 -16.98 -17.98
N ALA A 131 4.14 -16.64 -18.15
CA ALA A 131 4.76 -15.50 -17.47
C ALA A 131 4.15 -14.17 -17.91
N VAL A 132 3.93 -13.26 -16.96
CA VAL A 132 3.44 -11.90 -17.26
C VAL A 132 4.57 -11.09 -17.90
N THR A 133 4.37 -10.64 -19.14
CA THR A 133 5.36 -9.91 -19.94
C THR A 133 5.06 -8.43 -20.09
N GLY A 134 3.89 -7.98 -19.66
CA GLY A 134 3.49 -6.58 -19.78
C GLY A 134 2.01 -6.36 -19.51
N VAL A 135 1.52 -5.23 -19.98
CA VAL A 135 0.11 -4.86 -19.83
C VAL A 135 -0.45 -4.27 -21.13
N ARG A 136 -1.76 -4.44 -21.33
CA ARG A 136 -2.55 -3.68 -22.29
C ARG A 136 -3.21 -2.51 -21.56
N ALA A 137 -2.94 -1.30 -22.01
CA ALA A 137 -3.46 -0.09 -21.42
C ALA A 137 -4.34 0.68 -22.41
N ARG A 138 -5.37 1.33 -21.91
CA ARG A 138 -6.33 2.14 -22.69
C ARG A 138 -6.37 3.57 -22.16
N SER A 139 -6.30 4.52 -23.09
CA SER A 139 -6.44 5.96 -22.81
C SER A 139 -7.37 6.62 -23.86
N LYS A 140 -7.57 7.91 -23.76
CA LYS A 140 -8.28 8.66 -24.82
C LYS A 140 -7.57 8.65 -26.18
N LYS A 141 -6.27 8.36 -26.21
CA LYS A 141 -5.45 8.25 -27.41
C LYS A 141 -5.53 6.87 -28.09
N GLY A 142 -6.19 5.92 -27.46
CA GLY A 142 -6.31 4.56 -27.95
C GLY A 142 -5.75 3.53 -26.97
N THR A 143 -5.43 2.36 -27.50
CA THR A 143 -4.88 1.22 -26.77
C THR A 143 -3.41 1.06 -27.08
N GLU A 144 -2.60 0.81 -26.07
CA GLU A 144 -1.15 0.56 -26.17
C GLU A 144 -0.77 -0.72 -25.43
N LEU A 145 0.31 -1.35 -25.87
CA LEU A 145 0.94 -2.49 -25.21
C LEU A 145 2.23 -2.01 -24.57
N ILE A 146 2.33 -2.18 -23.24
CA ILE A 146 3.50 -1.77 -22.47
C ILE A 146 4.19 -3.03 -21.96
N LYS A 147 5.43 -3.27 -22.45
CA LYS A 147 6.24 -4.41 -22.01
C LYS A 147 6.92 -4.14 -20.68
N GLY A 148 6.87 -5.11 -19.77
CA GLY A 148 7.58 -5.11 -18.50
C GLY A 148 8.83 -6.01 -18.61
N LYS A 149 10.02 -5.45 -18.74
CA LYS A 149 11.26 -6.23 -18.92
C LYS A 149 11.60 -7.14 -17.75
N LEU A 150 11.28 -6.72 -16.53
CA LEU A 150 11.56 -7.46 -15.30
C LEU A 150 10.31 -8.01 -14.65
N GLY A 151 9.14 -7.55 -15.08
CA GLY A 151 7.84 -7.94 -14.53
C GLY A 151 6.87 -6.78 -14.43
N VAL A 152 5.70 -7.04 -13.84
CA VAL A 152 4.63 -6.07 -13.61
C VAL A 152 4.27 -6.08 -12.12
N VAL A 153 4.31 -4.91 -11.49
CA VAL A 153 3.84 -4.73 -10.12
C VAL A 153 2.42 -4.16 -10.15
N LEU A 154 1.48 -4.88 -9.56
CA LEU A 154 0.10 -4.42 -9.40
C LEU A 154 -0.04 -3.69 -8.07
N ALA A 155 -0.17 -2.37 -8.12
CA ALA A 155 -0.35 -1.50 -6.95
C ALA A 155 -1.69 -0.73 -7.04
N THR A 156 -2.73 -1.37 -7.55
CA THR A 156 -4.04 -0.76 -7.87
C THR A 156 -4.90 -0.47 -6.64
N GLY A 157 -4.50 -0.96 -5.48
CA GLY A 157 -5.26 -0.83 -4.23
C GLY A 157 -6.35 -1.90 -4.10
N GLY A 158 -7.33 -1.64 -3.24
CA GLY A 158 -8.43 -2.54 -2.96
C GLY A 158 -9.61 -2.40 -3.92
N TYR A 159 -10.80 -2.77 -3.42
CA TYR A 159 -12.05 -2.78 -4.21
C TYR A 159 -13.20 -2.00 -3.56
N SER A 160 -12.91 -1.13 -2.62
CA SER A 160 -13.91 -0.43 -1.78
C SER A 160 -14.93 0.41 -2.58
N ALA A 161 -14.59 0.85 -3.78
CA ALA A 161 -15.52 1.58 -4.66
C ALA A 161 -16.37 0.68 -5.56
N ASN A 162 -16.17 -0.64 -5.53
CA ASN A 162 -16.94 -1.60 -6.29
C ASN A 162 -17.99 -2.28 -5.41
N GLN A 163 -19.21 -1.78 -5.44
CA GLN A 163 -20.32 -2.29 -4.63
C GLN A 163 -20.58 -3.80 -4.85
N GLY A 164 -20.40 -4.29 -6.08
CA GLY A 164 -20.56 -5.72 -6.39
C GLY A 164 -19.54 -6.58 -5.67
N LEU A 165 -18.25 -6.21 -5.73
CA LEU A 165 -17.19 -6.93 -5.03
C LEU A 165 -17.30 -6.81 -3.50
N VAL A 166 -17.71 -5.63 -2.99
CA VAL A 166 -17.96 -5.45 -1.55
C VAL A 166 -19.10 -6.35 -1.09
N THR A 167 -20.21 -6.41 -1.84
CA THR A 167 -21.32 -7.31 -1.52
C THR A 167 -20.90 -8.78 -1.58
N GLN A 168 -20.14 -9.15 -2.61
CA GLN A 168 -19.69 -10.53 -2.83
C GLN A 168 -18.77 -11.04 -1.71
N TYR A 169 -17.82 -10.22 -1.28
CA TYR A 169 -16.77 -10.65 -0.34
C TYR A 169 -17.08 -10.28 1.12
N CYS A 170 -17.73 -9.15 1.37
CA CYS A 170 -17.97 -8.62 2.71
C CYS A 170 -19.45 -8.62 3.12
N GLY A 171 -20.35 -8.97 2.20
CA GLY A 171 -21.80 -8.99 2.44
C GLY A 171 -22.49 -7.65 2.17
N SER A 172 -23.82 -7.68 2.11
CA SER A 172 -24.68 -6.53 1.77
C SER A 172 -24.60 -5.38 2.78
N ALA A 173 -24.39 -5.71 4.06
CA ALA A 173 -24.25 -4.67 5.11
C ALA A 173 -23.01 -3.78 4.87
N ALA A 174 -21.90 -4.36 4.44
CA ALA A 174 -20.68 -3.60 4.11
C ALA A 174 -20.86 -2.73 2.85
N ALA A 175 -21.62 -3.21 1.87
CA ALA A 175 -21.91 -2.47 0.64
C ALA A 175 -22.72 -1.18 0.89
N GLY A 176 -23.51 -1.11 1.94
CA GLY A 176 -24.26 0.08 2.34
C GLY A 176 -23.43 1.16 3.05
N MET A 177 -22.17 0.89 3.40
CA MET A 177 -21.35 1.84 4.13
C MET A 177 -20.80 2.97 3.24
N PRO A 178 -20.71 4.21 3.76
CA PRO A 178 -20.11 5.32 3.04
C PRO A 178 -18.62 5.09 2.77
N ILE A 179 -18.19 5.32 1.53
CA ILE A 179 -16.78 5.21 1.15
C ILE A 179 -16.00 6.42 1.68
N ARG A 180 -15.00 6.20 2.53
CA ARG A 180 -14.07 7.22 3.04
C ARG A 180 -12.80 7.37 2.21
N GLY A 181 -12.75 6.76 1.05
CA GLY A 181 -11.58 6.71 0.17
C GLY A 181 -11.86 7.22 -1.24
N SER A 182 -10.99 6.84 -2.13
CA SER A 182 -11.10 7.16 -3.56
C SER A 182 -12.20 6.35 -4.23
N ARG A 183 -13.07 7.02 -4.96
CA ARG A 183 -14.16 6.37 -5.71
C ARG A 183 -13.69 5.61 -6.97
N ILE A 184 -12.41 5.65 -7.28
CA ILE A 184 -11.82 4.95 -8.43
C ILE A 184 -11.10 3.65 -8.06
N ILE A 185 -11.11 3.24 -6.79
CA ILE A 185 -10.47 1.98 -6.33
C ILE A 185 -11.51 0.86 -6.45
N ALA A 186 -11.58 0.25 -7.62
CA ALA A 186 -12.68 -0.64 -8.00
C ALA A 186 -12.28 -2.13 -8.13
N GLY A 187 -11.10 -2.52 -7.63
CA GLY A 187 -10.67 -3.92 -7.62
C GLY A 187 -10.06 -4.38 -8.95
N GLU A 188 -9.39 -3.49 -9.65
CA GLU A 188 -8.74 -3.82 -10.92
C GLU A 188 -7.77 -4.99 -10.81
N ASN A 189 -7.04 -5.12 -9.69
CA ASN A 189 -6.16 -6.25 -9.42
C ASN A 189 -6.92 -7.59 -9.44
N ILE A 190 -8.10 -7.67 -8.85
CA ILE A 190 -8.92 -8.89 -8.82
C ILE A 190 -9.27 -9.30 -10.26
N VAL A 191 -9.75 -8.36 -11.07
CA VAL A 191 -10.14 -8.62 -12.46
C VAL A 191 -8.94 -8.98 -13.33
N LEU A 192 -7.84 -8.21 -13.22
CA LEU A 192 -6.64 -8.40 -14.04
C LEU A 192 -5.95 -9.74 -13.77
N THR A 193 -6.00 -10.23 -12.54
CA THR A 193 -5.28 -11.45 -12.15
C THR A 193 -6.07 -12.74 -12.32
N GLN A 194 -7.35 -12.67 -12.68
CA GLN A 194 -8.16 -13.88 -12.95
C GLN A 194 -7.53 -14.77 -14.02
N LYS A 195 -7.01 -14.18 -15.09
CA LYS A 195 -6.40 -14.92 -16.21
C LYS A 195 -5.04 -15.57 -15.88
N VAL A 196 -4.39 -15.10 -14.82
CA VAL A 196 -3.10 -15.64 -14.37
C VAL A 196 -3.24 -16.51 -13.11
N PHE A 197 -4.48 -16.91 -12.79
CA PHE A 197 -4.83 -17.82 -11.70
C PHE A 197 -4.27 -17.39 -10.33
N ALA A 198 -4.23 -16.09 -10.06
CA ALA A 198 -3.78 -15.57 -8.77
C ALA A 198 -4.69 -16.05 -7.64
N LYS A 199 -4.09 -16.50 -6.55
CA LYS A 199 -4.81 -16.87 -5.34
C LYS A 199 -5.13 -15.63 -4.52
N PHE A 200 -6.39 -15.50 -4.10
CA PHE A 200 -6.84 -14.45 -3.20
C PHE A 200 -6.89 -14.94 -1.76
N VAL A 201 -6.41 -14.13 -0.83
CA VAL A 201 -6.36 -14.44 0.60
C VAL A 201 -6.95 -13.26 1.36
N ASN A 202 -7.80 -13.55 2.37
CA ASN A 202 -8.43 -12.54 3.25
C ASN A 202 -9.16 -11.42 2.48
N VAL A 203 -9.80 -11.74 1.36
CA VAL A 203 -10.55 -10.77 0.54
C VAL A 203 -11.82 -10.27 1.22
N ASP A 204 -12.27 -10.95 2.26
CA ASP A 204 -13.43 -10.62 3.11
C ASP A 204 -13.10 -9.58 4.19
N GLN A 205 -11.85 -9.11 4.26
CA GLN A 205 -11.45 -8.10 5.23
C GLN A 205 -11.67 -6.69 4.67
N TYR A 206 -12.50 -5.91 5.35
CA TYR A 206 -12.88 -4.54 5.00
C TYR A 206 -12.56 -3.59 6.15
N HIS A 207 -11.96 -2.44 5.83
CA HIS A 207 -11.57 -1.42 6.83
C HIS A 207 -12.26 -0.08 6.54
#